data_11623c3e192afdce632c746fcae169b0
#
_entry.id   11623c3e192afdce632c746fcae169b0
#
_cell.length_a   1.000
_cell.length_b   1.000
_cell.length_c   1.000
_cell.angle_alpha   90.00
_cell.angle_beta   90.00
_cell.angle_gamma   90.00
#
_symmetry.space_group_name_H-M   'P 1'
#
loop_
_entity.id
_entity.type
_entity.pdbx_description
1 polymer ?
#
loop_
_entity_poly.entity_id
_entity_poly.type
_entity_poly.pdbx_seq_one_letter_code
_entity_poly.pdbx_strand_id
1 'polypeptide(L)'
;MNTRHTPAFASASAGRQNLIGAALVCALALVTIAAQAADPLSSWNDGPAKQAIVEFVKATTTQGSPQFVPPEERIATFDQDGTLWVEHPIYTQVMYCLEKVPALVKAKPELAKVAPFSTVLEVLHGDRAAMEKLTMDDLMKILAATLTGMSVDEFSAEVKKWLAEAKDPRWKKPYTELTYLPMQEVLKYLRANGYKTYIVTGGGQDFVRQYAEATYGIPPERVVGSAGETKYGYDKDGKPFLTKEPKMLLNDNNAGKPEGIHLMIGRRPFAAFGNTSGDQQMLEYTKAGSGARLAMLVLHDDAKREYAYGPAQGLPETKVGAFTQALYDEAKKNGWTVISVKNDWKAIFSFESK
;
A
#
# COMPACT_ATOMS: atom_id res chain seq x y z
N MET A 1 28.61 27.13 81.39
CA MET A 1 29.56 28.24 81.21
C MET A 1 29.05 29.10 80.09
N ASN A 2 28.35 30.16 80.44
CA ASN A 2 28.81 31.55 80.33
C ASN A 2 29.10 31.99 78.92
N THR A 3 28.56 33.05 78.32
CA THR A 3 27.82 34.27 78.72
C THR A 3 27.39 34.97 77.46
N ARG A 4 26.15 35.41 77.33
CA ARG A 4 25.57 36.75 77.23
C ARG A 4 26.51 37.87 76.57
N HIS A 5 25.91 38.50 75.50
CA HIS A 5 25.66 39.95 75.57
C HIS A 5 24.91 40.46 74.31
N THR A 6 23.76 41.02 74.48
CA THR A 6 23.17 42.17 73.75
C THR A 6 23.58 43.44 74.52
N PRO A 7 23.54 44.64 73.99
CA PRO A 7 22.45 45.43 73.43
C PRO A 7 22.91 46.39 72.28
N ALA A 8 22.26 47.34 71.70
CA ALA A 8 21.22 48.26 72.02
C ALA A 8 20.76 49.10 70.82
N PHE A 9 19.62 49.67 71.00
CA PHE A 9 18.85 50.63 70.23
C PHE A 9 19.54 51.78 69.54
N ALA A 10 19.00 52.24 68.39
CA ALA A 10 18.78 53.66 68.10
C ALA A 10 17.65 53.84 67.08
N SER A 11 16.66 54.61 67.44
CA SER A 11 15.51 55.10 66.71
C SER A 11 15.79 56.36 65.95
N ALA A 12 15.17 56.61 64.81
CA ALA A 12 14.74 57.96 64.33
C ALA A 12 13.85 57.73 63.06
N SER A 13 12.68 57.94 63.11
CA SER A 13 11.68 58.96 62.79
C SER A 13 11.56 59.34 61.30
N ALA A 14 10.36 59.09 60.79
CA ALA A 14 9.48 59.97 60.03
C ALA A 14 9.89 60.43 58.60
N GLY A 15 8.99 60.04 57.67
CA GLY A 15 8.91 60.66 56.34
C GLY A 15 7.74 60.08 55.55
N ARG A 16 6.53 60.65 55.80
CA ARG A 16 5.38 60.38 54.92
C ARG A 16 5.58 60.95 53.55
N GLN A 17 5.51 60.16 52.48
CA GLN A 17 5.01 60.65 51.19
C GLN A 17 4.25 59.55 50.47
N ASN A 18 3.02 59.87 50.15
CA ASN A 18 2.11 59.13 49.31
C ASN A 18 2.61 59.11 47.89
N LEU A 19 2.71 57.92 47.28
CA LEU A 19 2.72 57.79 45.84
C LEU A 19 1.87 56.60 45.46
N ILE A 20 0.77 56.93 44.81
CA ILE A 20 -0.17 56.08 44.14
C ILE A 20 0.60 55.37 43.02
N GLY A 21 0.94 54.10 43.16
CA GLY A 21 1.53 53.28 42.15
C GLY A 21 0.46 52.39 41.49
N ALA A 22 0.13 52.73 40.25
CA ALA A 22 -0.80 51.97 39.40
C ALA A 22 -0.35 50.53 39.27
N ALA A 23 -1.18 49.58 39.68
CA ALA A 23 -0.99 48.17 39.39
C ALA A 23 -1.29 47.93 37.91
N LEU A 24 -0.20 47.80 37.11
CA LEU A 24 -0.29 47.38 35.72
C LEU A 24 -0.53 45.85 35.66
N VAL A 25 -1.79 45.46 35.55
CA VAL A 25 -2.18 44.07 35.31
C VAL A 25 -1.84 43.77 33.83
N CYS A 26 -0.67 43.19 33.56
CA CYS A 26 -0.36 42.58 32.31
C CYS A 26 -1.17 41.29 32.14
N ALA A 27 -2.33 41.39 31.54
CA ALA A 27 -3.06 40.25 31.03
C ALA A 27 -2.24 39.72 29.83
N LEU A 28 -1.41 38.71 30.04
CA LEU A 28 -0.86 37.91 28.96
C LEU A 28 -2.03 37.13 28.34
N ALA A 29 -2.59 37.66 27.27
CA ALA A 29 -3.44 36.87 26.38
C ALA A 29 -2.56 35.82 25.73
N LEU A 30 -2.57 34.59 26.27
CA LEU A 30 -2.07 33.40 25.58
C LEU A 30 -2.96 33.17 24.36
N VAL A 31 -2.61 33.78 23.23
CA VAL A 31 -3.12 33.39 21.93
C VAL A 31 -2.51 32.02 21.66
N THR A 32 -3.21 30.96 22.04
CA THR A 32 -2.94 29.62 21.51
C THR A 32 -3.28 29.66 20.05
N ILE A 33 -2.27 29.91 19.21
CA ILE A 33 -2.34 29.59 17.79
C ILE A 33 -2.45 28.07 17.77
N ALA A 34 -3.67 27.56 17.67
CA ALA A 34 -3.90 26.17 17.30
C ALA A 34 -3.26 26.04 15.91
N ALA A 35 -2.05 25.49 15.86
CA ALA A 35 -1.45 25.10 14.60
C ALA A 35 -2.47 24.13 13.97
N GLN A 36 -3.14 24.59 12.92
CA GLN A 36 -4.08 23.76 12.19
C GLN A 36 -3.26 22.58 11.69
N ALA A 37 -3.52 21.40 12.24
CA ALA A 37 -2.82 20.19 11.82
C ALA A 37 -2.95 20.10 10.31
N ALA A 38 -1.82 19.96 9.62
CA ALA A 38 -1.82 19.82 8.18
C ALA A 38 -2.74 18.67 7.78
N ASP A 39 -3.52 18.87 6.71
CA ASP A 39 -4.43 17.86 6.18
C ASP A 39 -3.65 16.57 5.85
N PRO A 40 -3.89 15.44 6.53
CA PRO A 40 -3.14 14.20 6.32
C PRO A 40 -3.42 13.56 4.96
N LEU A 41 -4.47 14.01 4.26
CA LEU A 41 -4.91 13.55 2.95
C LEU A 41 -4.90 14.72 1.94
N SER A 42 -3.81 15.45 1.91
CA SER A 42 -3.67 16.71 1.16
C SER A 42 -3.73 16.53 -0.37
N SER A 43 -3.38 15.35 -0.88
CA SER A 43 -3.50 14.99 -2.30
C SER A 43 -4.90 14.52 -2.71
N TRP A 44 -5.85 14.48 -1.77
CA TRP A 44 -7.26 14.20 -2.03
C TRP A 44 -8.07 15.49 -2.23
N ASN A 45 -9.02 15.46 -3.15
CA ASN A 45 -10.09 16.45 -3.20
C ASN A 45 -11.05 16.26 -2.02
N ASP A 46 -11.63 17.34 -1.53
CA ASP A 46 -12.68 17.25 -0.55
C ASP A 46 -13.93 16.64 -1.20
N GLY A 47 -14.41 15.55 -0.63
CA GLY A 47 -15.51 14.76 -1.19
C GLY A 47 -15.84 13.53 -0.38
N PRO A 48 -16.85 12.75 -0.82
CA PRO A 48 -17.32 11.58 -0.08
C PRO A 48 -16.24 10.52 0.19
N ALA A 49 -15.32 10.30 -0.75
CA ALA A 49 -14.27 9.29 -0.59
C ALA A 49 -13.27 9.67 0.53
N LYS A 50 -12.79 10.92 0.54
CA LYS A 50 -11.95 11.46 1.62
C LYS A 50 -12.67 11.45 2.96
N GLN A 51 -13.93 11.90 2.98
CA GLN A 51 -14.76 11.92 4.19
C GLN A 51 -14.93 10.52 4.78
N ALA A 52 -15.22 9.51 3.96
CA ALA A 52 -15.38 8.13 4.40
C ALA A 52 -14.14 7.63 5.16
N ILE A 53 -12.93 7.95 4.68
CA ILE A 53 -11.67 7.60 5.35
C ILE A 53 -11.56 8.31 6.70
N VAL A 54 -11.76 9.63 6.71
CA VAL A 54 -11.60 10.45 7.93
C VAL A 54 -12.61 10.06 9.00
N GLU A 55 -13.89 9.91 8.62
CA GLU A 55 -14.97 9.53 9.53
C GLU A 55 -14.77 8.13 10.09
N PHE A 56 -14.36 7.18 9.24
CA PHE A 56 -14.03 5.81 9.68
C PHE A 56 -12.90 5.83 10.73
N VAL A 57 -11.79 6.51 10.44
CA VAL A 57 -10.67 6.60 11.39
C VAL A 57 -11.12 7.26 12.68
N LYS A 58 -11.84 8.39 12.62
CA LYS A 58 -12.37 9.08 13.80
C LYS A 58 -13.28 8.17 14.61
N ALA A 59 -14.24 7.47 13.99
CA ALA A 59 -15.18 6.60 14.67
C ALA A 59 -14.47 5.43 15.38
N THR A 60 -13.46 4.84 14.76
CA THR A 60 -12.78 3.65 15.27
C THR A 60 -11.63 3.94 16.23
N THR A 61 -11.17 5.18 16.31
CA THR A 61 -10.00 5.53 17.13
C THR A 61 -10.31 6.45 18.31
N THR A 62 -11.47 7.13 18.28
CA THR A 62 -11.90 8.00 19.41
C THR A 62 -12.36 7.14 20.59
N GLN A 63 -11.66 7.27 21.71
CA GLN A 63 -12.01 6.58 22.93
C GLN A 63 -13.42 6.99 23.39
N GLY A 64 -14.25 6.01 23.79
CA GLY A 64 -15.65 6.23 24.15
C GLY A 64 -16.63 6.25 22.96
N SER A 65 -16.13 6.19 21.71
CA SER A 65 -16.99 5.96 20.55
C SER A 65 -17.64 4.58 20.62
N PRO A 66 -18.93 4.42 20.27
CA PRO A 66 -19.56 3.09 20.16
C PRO A 66 -18.94 2.21 19.08
N GLN A 67 -18.12 2.81 18.20
CA GLN A 67 -17.40 2.13 17.12
C GLN A 67 -15.90 1.98 17.42
N PHE A 68 -15.46 2.30 18.65
CA PHE A 68 -14.06 2.21 19.03
C PHE A 68 -13.50 0.81 18.81
N VAL A 69 -12.32 0.74 18.20
CA VAL A 69 -11.58 -0.50 17.96
C VAL A 69 -10.29 -0.43 18.78
N PRO A 70 -9.98 -1.43 19.63
CA PRO A 70 -8.71 -1.50 20.33
C PRO A 70 -7.52 -1.48 19.37
N PRO A 71 -6.39 -0.79 19.70
CA PRO A 71 -5.25 -0.65 18.80
C PRO A 71 -4.69 -1.97 18.25
N GLU A 72 -4.70 -3.03 19.07
CA GLU A 72 -4.22 -4.37 18.68
C GLU A 72 -5.09 -5.04 17.62
N GLU A 73 -6.34 -4.61 17.46
CA GLU A 73 -7.29 -5.12 16.47
C GLU A 73 -7.36 -4.29 15.20
N ARG A 74 -6.76 -3.08 15.18
CA ARG A 74 -6.81 -2.17 14.03
C ARG A 74 -5.96 -2.71 12.89
N ILE A 75 -6.61 -3.34 11.92
CA ILE A 75 -6.00 -3.91 10.71
C ILE A 75 -6.66 -3.31 9.48
N ALA A 76 -5.82 -2.87 8.53
CA ALA A 76 -6.22 -2.44 7.20
C ALA A 76 -5.44 -3.22 6.15
N THR A 77 -6.12 -3.74 5.15
CA THR A 77 -5.55 -4.49 4.03
C THR A 77 -5.68 -3.72 2.72
N PHE A 78 -4.66 -3.83 1.89
CA PHE A 78 -4.56 -3.15 0.61
C PHE A 78 -4.17 -4.16 -0.46
N ASP A 79 -4.87 -4.17 -1.57
CA ASP A 79 -4.30 -4.73 -2.78
C ASP A 79 -3.10 -3.90 -3.23
N GLN A 80 -2.27 -4.47 -4.12
CA GLN A 80 -1.02 -3.86 -4.58
C GLN A 80 -1.20 -3.18 -5.94
N ASP A 81 -1.36 -3.98 -6.99
CA ASP A 81 -1.42 -3.53 -8.37
C ASP A 81 -2.76 -2.80 -8.63
N GLY A 82 -2.71 -1.57 -9.15
CA GLY A 82 -3.89 -0.73 -9.34
C GLY A 82 -4.50 -0.11 -8.06
N THR A 83 -3.99 -0.49 -6.88
CA THR A 83 -4.45 0.09 -5.60
C THR A 83 -3.38 0.96 -4.94
N LEU A 84 -2.13 0.49 -4.87
CA LEU A 84 -1.01 1.22 -4.27
C LEU A 84 -0.05 1.79 -5.30
N TRP A 85 0.04 1.19 -6.47
CA TRP A 85 0.85 1.64 -7.60
C TRP A 85 0.21 1.26 -8.94
N VAL A 86 0.80 1.69 -10.05
CA VAL A 86 0.32 1.41 -11.40
C VAL A 86 0.33 -0.09 -11.72
N GLU A 87 -0.67 -0.55 -12.47
CA GLU A 87 -0.75 -1.92 -12.99
C GLU A 87 -0.78 -1.98 -14.53
N HIS A 88 -1.07 -0.86 -15.19
CA HIS A 88 -1.13 -0.79 -16.65
C HIS A 88 0.19 -0.35 -17.28
N PRO A 89 0.49 -0.81 -18.52
CA PRO A 89 -0.33 -1.68 -19.39
C PRO A 89 -0.23 -3.18 -19.04
N ILE A 90 0.65 -3.55 -18.11
CA ILE A 90 0.88 -4.91 -17.64
C ILE A 90 1.45 -4.87 -16.23
N TYR A 91 1.10 -5.85 -15.42
CA TYR A 91 1.61 -5.99 -14.05
C TYR A 91 3.15 -5.97 -14.01
N THR A 92 3.70 -5.21 -13.07
CA THR A 92 5.16 -5.04 -12.92
C THR A 92 5.90 -6.36 -12.75
N GLN A 93 5.34 -7.31 -12.00
CA GLN A 93 5.94 -8.64 -11.84
C GLN A 93 5.94 -9.44 -13.16
N VAL A 94 4.90 -9.28 -13.99
CA VAL A 94 4.87 -9.93 -15.30
C VAL A 94 5.97 -9.36 -16.20
N MET A 95 6.20 -8.03 -16.21
CA MET A 95 7.31 -7.42 -16.92
C MET A 95 8.66 -8.01 -16.49
N TYR A 96 8.89 -8.12 -15.19
CA TYR A 96 10.09 -8.78 -14.66
C TYR A 96 10.27 -10.20 -15.23
N CYS A 97 9.20 -11.00 -15.23
CA CYS A 97 9.25 -12.37 -15.77
C CYS A 97 9.50 -12.40 -17.28
N LEU A 98 8.86 -11.51 -18.06
CA LEU A 98 9.09 -11.42 -19.51
C LEU A 98 10.55 -11.05 -19.83
N GLU A 99 11.11 -10.10 -19.12
CA GLU A 99 12.51 -9.67 -19.31
C GLU A 99 13.54 -10.73 -18.89
N LYS A 100 13.15 -11.75 -18.11
CA LYS A 100 14.01 -12.90 -17.80
C LYS A 100 14.03 -13.95 -18.89
N VAL A 101 13.06 -13.99 -19.82
CA VAL A 101 12.96 -15.03 -20.85
C VAL A 101 14.22 -15.12 -21.73
N PRO A 102 14.86 -14.04 -22.19
CA PRO A 102 16.10 -14.15 -22.97
C PRO A 102 17.23 -14.89 -22.24
N ALA A 103 17.40 -14.63 -20.95
CA ALA A 103 18.40 -15.33 -20.13
C ALA A 103 18.04 -16.81 -19.95
N LEU A 104 16.77 -17.11 -19.74
CA LEU A 104 16.25 -18.48 -19.66
C LEU A 104 16.47 -19.24 -20.97
N VAL A 105 16.16 -18.63 -22.11
CA VAL A 105 16.39 -19.22 -23.45
C VAL A 105 17.87 -19.40 -23.73
N LYS A 106 18.75 -18.50 -23.29
CA LYS A 106 20.20 -18.67 -23.40
C LYS A 106 20.66 -19.90 -22.62
N ALA A 107 20.08 -20.19 -21.45
CA ALA A 107 20.40 -21.36 -20.65
C ALA A 107 19.75 -22.66 -21.19
N LYS A 108 18.60 -22.54 -21.86
CA LYS A 108 17.79 -23.63 -22.42
C LYS A 108 17.39 -23.29 -23.86
N PRO A 109 18.29 -23.46 -24.88
CA PRO A 109 18.07 -22.98 -26.25
C PRO A 109 16.84 -23.60 -26.93
N GLU A 110 16.42 -24.78 -26.54
CA GLU A 110 15.20 -25.43 -27.03
C GLU A 110 13.94 -24.60 -26.81
N LEU A 111 13.89 -23.78 -25.79
CA LEU A 111 12.74 -22.92 -25.48
C LEU A 111 12.54 -21.79 -26.51
N ALA A 112 13.57 -21.42 -27.26
CA ALA A 112 13.46 -20.36 -28.27
C ALA A 112 12.39 -20.64 -29.37
N LYS A 113 12.04 -21.90 -29.56
CA LYS A 113 11.06 -22.34 -30.58
C LYS A 113 9.74 -22.82 -29.96
N VAL A 114 9.58 -22.70 -28.66
CA VAL A 114 8.41 -23.22 -27.92
C VAL A 114 7.61 -22.05 -27.36
N ALA A 115 6.30 -22.02 -27.68
CA ALA A 115 5.38 -21.08 -27.03
C ALA A 115 5.22 -21.45 -25.54
N PRO A 116 5.12 -20.45 -24.65
CA PRO A 116 5.03 -19.02 -24.88
C PRO A 116 6.37 -18.27 -25.02
N PHE A 117 7.52 -18.92 -24.80
CA PHE A 117 8.82 -18.27 -24.78
C PHE A 117 9.21 -17.66 -26.13
N SER A 118 8.91 -18.35 -27.24
CA SER A 118 9.11 -17.80 -28.60
C SER A 118 8.27 -16.52 -28.80
N THR A 119 7.03 -16.51 -28.37
CA THR A 119 6.15 -15.33 -28.45
C THR A 119 6.68 -14.14 -27.63
N VAL A 120 7.24 -14.41 -26.45
CA VAL A 120 7.90 -13.35 -25.65
C VAL A 120 9.11 -12.77 -26.36
N LEU A 121 9.93 -13.60 -27.03
CA LEU A 121 11.05 -13.10 -27.82
C LEU A 121 10.58 -12.20 -28.98
N GLU A 122 9.47 -12.54 -29.66
CA GLU A 122 8.85 -11.67 -30.68
C GLU A 122 8.46 -10.31 -30.10
N VAL A 123 7.80 -10.31 -28.94
CA VAL A 123 7.42 -9.07 -28.21
C VAL A 123 8.64 -8.21 -27.89
N LEU A 124 9.71 -8.81 -27.36
CA LEU A 124 10.93 -8.11 -26.98
C LEU A 124 11.72 -7.60 -28.23
N HIS A 125 11.54 -8.23 -29.38
CA HIS A 125 12.08 -7.76 -30.65
C HIS A 125 11.20 -6.71 -31.35
N GLY A 126 10.09 -6.27 -30.71
CA GLY A 126 9.27 -5.15 -31.16
C GLY A 126 7.90 -5.50 -31.74
N ASP A 127 7.55 -6.78 -31.87
CA ASP A 127 6.20 -7.20 -32.24
C ASP A 127 5.24 -7.08 -31.03
N ARG A 128 4.70 -5.88 -30.86
CA ARG A 128 3.73 -5.61 -29.78
C ARG A 128 2.44 -6.42 -29.92
N ALA A 129 2.04 -6.82 -31.14
CA ALA A 129 0.84 -7.61 -31.37
C ALA A 129 1.00 -9.06 -30.83
N ALA A 130 2.23 -9.54 -30.72
CA ALA A 130 2.50 -10.84 -30.10
C ALA A 130 2.10 -10.87 -28.61
N MET A 131 2.10 -9.73 -27.89
CA MET A 131 1.63 -9.66 -26.50
C MET A 131 0.14 -10.05 -26.37
N GLU A 132 -0.67 -9.68 -27.34
CA GLU A 132 -2.11 -10.00 -27.34
C GLU A 132 -2.39 -11.50 -27.51
N LYS A 133 -1.42 -12.25 -28.06
CA LYS A 133 -1.52 -13.71 -28.24
C LYS A 133 -1.29 -14.47 -26.93
N LEU A 134 -0.62 -13.86 -25.93
CA LEU A 134 -0.35 -14.52 -24.66
C LEU A 134 -1.64 -14.71 -23.89
N THR A 135 -1.89 -15.95 -23.51
CA THR A 135 -3.00 -16.35 -22.64
C THR A 135 -2.61 -16.30 -21.16
N MET A 136 -3.58 -16.43 -20.26
CA MET A 136 -3.28 -16.56 -18.82
C MET A 136 -2.43 -17.81 -18.54
N ASP A 137 -2.71 -18.93 -19.21
CA ASP A 137 -1.91 -20.15 -19.07
C ASP A 137 -0.46 -19.94 -19.54
N ASP A 138 -0.25 -19.16 -20.59
CA ASP A 138 1.09 -18.81 -21.06
C ASP A 138 1.84 -17.96 -20.05
N LEU A 139 1.19 -16.98 -19.46
CA LEU A 139 1.77 -16.18 -18.36
C LEU A 139 2.14 -17.08 -17.17
N MET A 140 1.26 -18.00 -16.77
CA MET A 140 1.56 -18.94 -15.69
C MET A 140 2.77 -19.83 -16.00
N LYS A 141 2.93 -20.30 -17.24
CA LYS A 141 4.12 -21.06 -17.67
C LYS A 141 5.39 -20.21 -17.58
N ILE A 142 5.31 -18.94 -18.01
CA ILE A 142 6.44 -18.00 -17.93
C ILE A 142 6.82 -17.75 -16.48
N LEU A 143 5.83 -17.46 -15.62
CA LEU A 143 6.06 -17.26 -14.20
C LEU A 143 6.72 -18.50 -13.55
N ALA A 144 6.18 -19.68 -13.79
CA ALA A 144 6.75 -20.93 -13.27
C ALA A 144 8.20 -21.12 -13.71
N ALA A 145 8.51 -20.88 -15.00
CA ALA A 145 9.85 -21.06 -15.52
C ALA A 145 10.87 -20.01 -15.03
N THR A 146 10.42 -18.80 -14.70
CA THR A 146 11.28 -17.67 -14.31
C THR A 146 11.40 -17.46 -12.81
N LEU A 147 10.47 -17.99 -12.00
CA LEU A 147 10.42 -17.74 -10.56
C LEU A 147 10.83 -18.95 -9.71
N THR A 148 11.14 -20.10 -10.32
CA THR A 148 11.43 -21.35 -9.58
C THR A 148 12.80 -21.93 -9.94
N GLY A 149 13.26 -22.91 -9.16
CA GLY A 149 14.54 -23.59 -9.39
C GLY A 149 15.77 -22.82 -8.89
N MET A 150 15.57 -21.70 -8.18
CA MET A 150 16.62 -20.93 -7.53
C MET A 150 16.35 -20.83 -6.02
N SER A 151 17.34 -20.42 -5.24
CA SER A 151 17.12 -20.14 -3.83
C SER A 151 16.27 -18.87 -3.63
N VAL A 152 15.62 -18.77 -2.46
CA VAL A 152 14.88 -17.56 -2.07
C VAL A 152 15.81 -16.35 -2.01
N ASP A 153 17.04 -16.53 -1.56
CA ASP A 153 18.04 -15.45 -1.48
C ASP A 153 18.47 -14.95 -2.86
N GLU A 154 18.74 -15.86 -3.81
CA GLU A 154 19.05 -15.52 -5.20
C GLU A 154 17.89 -14.78 -5.85
N PHE A 155 16.66 -15.29 -5.70
CA PHE A 155 15.47 -14.60 -6.19
C PHE A 155 15.35 -13.18 -5.63
N SER A 156 15.52 -13.03 -4.33
CA SER A 156 15.46 -11.73 -3.65
C SER A 156 16.51 -10.74 -4.19
N ALA A 157 17.73 -11.20 -4.40
CA ALA A 157 18.81 -10.39 -4.96
C ALA A 157 18.53 -9.96 -6.41
N GLU A 158 18.03 -10.88 -7.24
CA GLU A 158 17.67 -10.60 -8.64
C GLU A 158 16.53 -9.58 -8.73
N VAL A 159 15.46 -9.74 -7.95
CA VAL A 159 14.33 -8.81 -7.95
C VAL A 159 14.76 -7.40 -7.51
N LYS A 160 15.55 -7.29 -6.45
CA LYS A 160 16.09 -5.99 -5.99
C LYS A 160 16.93 -5.32 -7.06
N LYS A 161 17.80 -6.08 -7.75
CA LYS A 161 18.62 -5.56 -8.84
C LYS A 161 17.74 -5.05 -9.98
N TRP A 162 16.77 -5.87 -10.42
CA TRP A 162 15.85 -5.49 -11.49
C TRP A 162 15.06 -4.23 -11.16
N LEU A 163 14.49 -4.13 -9.96
CA LEU A 163 13.73 -2.95 -9.52
C LEU A 163 14.58 -1.67 -9.46
N ALA A 164 15.88 -1.78 -9.23
CA ALA A 164 16.79 -0.63 -9.24
C ALA A 164 17.11 -0.12 -10.66
N GLU A 165 17.03 -1.00 -11.66
CA GLU A 165 17.40 -0.69 -13.05
C GLU A 165 16.18 -0.44 -13.95
N ALA A 166 15.10 -1.20 -13.75
CA ALA A 166 13.90 -1.19 -14.58
C ALA A 166 13.11 0.11 -14.44
N LYS A 167 12.60 0.59 -15.58
CA LYS A 167 11.81 1.82 -15.65
C LYS A 167 10.55 1.58 -16.47
N ASP A 168 9.47 2.13 -15.99
CA ASP A 168 8.23 2.14 -16.73
C ASP A 168 8.39 2.86 -18.08
N PRO A 169 7.86 2.30 -19.19
CA PRO A 169 8.04 2.86 -20.51
C PRO A 169 7.31 4.18 -20.76
N ARG A 170 6.24 4.49 -20.02
CA ARG A 170 5.48 5.74 -20.16
C ARG A 170 6.16 6.89 -19.42
N TRP A 171 6.43 6.71 -18.12
CA TRP A 171 6.96 7.78 -17.26
C TRP A 171 8.48 7.81 -17.20
N LYS A 172 9.19 6.79 -17.71
CA LYS A 172 10.66 6.67 -17.64
C LYS A 172 11.22 6.71 -16.21
N LYS A 173 10.39 6.31 -15.25
CA LYS A 173 10.71 6.27 -13.82
C LYS A 173 10.79 4.84 -13.32
N PRO A 174 11.57 4.58 -12.24
CA PRO A 174 11.51 3.31 -11.54
C PRO A 174 10.07 2.97 -11.15
N TYR A 175 9.68 1.70 -11.23
CA TYR A 175 8.34 1.26 -10.84
C TYR A 175 8.00 1.65 -9.39
N THR A 176 8.98 1.63 -8.49
CA THR A 176 8.81 2.03 -7.08
C THR A 176 8.50 3.52 -6.87
N GLU A 177 8.69 4.37 -7.90
CA GLU A 177 8.26 5.77 -7.87
C GLU A 177 6.84 5.98 -8.42
N LEU A 178 6.24 4.96 -9.04
CA LEU A 178 4.88 5.03 -9.62
C LEU A 178 3.80 4.61 -8.63
N THR A 179 4.01 4.96 -7.38
CA THR A 179 3.03 4.75 -6.31
C THR A 179 2.01 5.87 -6.28
N TYR A 180 0.76 5.53 -6.00
CA TYR A 180 -0.30 6.53 -5.88
C TYR A 180 -0.14 7.34 -4.61
N LEU A 181 0.18 8.63 -4.76
CA LEU A 181 0.40 9.54 -3.64
C LEU A 181 -0.79 9.58 -2.67
N PRO A 182 -2.06 9.64 -3.15
CA PRO A 182 -3.21 9.62 -2.23
C PRO A 182 -3.27 8.34 -1.39
N MET A 183 -2.92 7.19 -1.95
CA MET A 183 -2.92 5.94 -1.20
C MET A 183 -1.74 5.83 -0.22
N GLN A 184 -0.60 6.43 -0.55
CA GLN A 184 0.51 6.60 0.39
C GLN A 184 0.10 7.45 1.61
N GLU A 185 -0.68 8.50 1.38
CA GLU A 185 -1.22 9.32 2.46
C GLU A 185 -2.21 8.52 3.34
N VAL A 186 -3.08 7.70 2.74
CA VAL A 186 -3.99 6.80 3.48
C VAL A 186 -3.21 5.82 4.35
N LEU A 187 -2.17 5.18 3.81
CA LEU A 187 -1.30 4.29 4.58
C LEU A 187 -0.67 5.00 5.79
N LYS A 188 -0.13 6.20 5.58
CA LYS A 188 0.47 7.02 6.66
C LYS A 188 -0.57 7.45 7.69
N TYR A 189 -1.74 7.90 7.23
CA TYR A 189 -2.82 8.36 8.10
C TYR A 189 -3.37 7.22 8.98
N LEU A 190 -3.61 6.06 8.41
CA LEU A 190 -4.04 4.88 9.16
C LEU A 190 -3.00 4.46 10.20
N ARG A 191 -1.71 4.39 9.83
CA ARG A 191 -0.64 4.05 10.79
C ARG A 191 -0.50 5.08 11.91
N ALA A 192 -0.59 6.37 11.60
CA ALA A 192 -0.58 7.44 12.61
C ALA A 192 -1.74 7.33 13.61
N ASN A 193 -2.82 6.63 13.22
CA ASN A 193 -3.98 6.34 14.05
C ASN A 193 -3.98 4.89 14.59
N GLY A 194 -2.82 4.23 14.63
CA GLY A 194 -2.61 2.93 15.27
C GLY A 194 -3.06 1.71 14.47
N TYR A 195 -3.37 1.88 13.18
CA TYR A 195 -3.67 0.75 12.29
C TYR A 195 -2.39 0.03 11.85
N LYS A 196 -2.44 -1.29 11.83
CA LYS A 196 -1.46 -2.13 11.14
C LYS A 196 -1.91 -2.27 9.69
N THR A 197 -1.05 -1.84 8.76
CA THR A 197 -1.32 -1.93 7.33
C THR A 197 -0.65 -3.16 6.74
N TYR A 198 -1.39 -3.88 5.90
CA TYR A 198 -0.95 -5.11 5.21
C TYR A 198 -1.19 -4.96 3.71
N ILE A 199 -0.31 -5.55 2.91
CA ILE A 199 -0.59 -5.81 1.50
C ILE A 199 -1.24 -7.20 1.40
N VAL A 200 -2.29 -7.34 0.57
CA VAL A 200 -2.96 -8.60 0.26
C VAL A 200 -3.15 -8.65 -1.26
N THR A 201 -2.30 -9.39 -1.96
CA THR A 201 -2.13 -9.27 -3.41
C THR A 201 -2.19 -10.59 -4.16
N GLY A 202 -2.84 -10.59 -5.33
CA GLY A 202 -2.74 -11.70 -6.29
C GLY A 202 -1.33 -11.92 -6.85
N GLY A 203 -0.46 -10.90 -6.78
CA GLY A 203 0.95 -10.99 -7.13
C GLY A 203 1.76 -11.88 -6.19
N GLY A 204 2.99 -12.22 -6.61
CA GLY A 204 3.87 -13.08 -5.85
C GLY A 204 4.35 -12.44 -4.54
N GLN A 205 4.06 -13.07 -3.41
CA GLN A 205 4.43 -12.61 -2.07
C GLN A 205 5.93 -12.26 -1.97
N ASP A 206 6.80 -13.14 -2.46
CA ASP A 206 8.24 -12.94 -2.41
C ASP A 206 8.72 -11.76 -3.25
N PHE A 207 8.05 -11.49 -4.37
CA PHE A 207 8.37 -10.34 -5.22
C PHE A 207 8.03 -9.03 -4.50
N VAL A 208 6.82 -8.92 -3.96
CA VAL A 208 6.33 -7.72 -3.28
C VAL A 208 7.13 -7.41 -2.01
N ARG A 209 7.56 -8.44 -1.27
CA ARG A 209 8.40 -8.31 -0.09
C ARG A 209 9.73 -7.59 -0.33
N GLN A 210 10.24 -7.61 -1.59
CA GLN A 210 11.53 -6.98 -1.89
C GLN A 210 11.50 -5.45 -1.84
N TYR A 211 10.32 -4.83 -1.96
CA TYR A 211 10.19 -3.38 -2.01
C TYR A 211 9.14 -2.78 -1.06
N ALA A 212 8.25 -3.60 -0.50
CA ALA A 212 7.11 -3.12 0.29
C ALA A 212 7.53 -2.23 1.47
N GLU A 213 8.60 -2.59 2.19
CA GLU A 213 9.06 -1.81 3.34
C GLU A 213 9.63 -0.46 2.92
N ALA A 214 10.54 -0.44 1.95
CA ALA A 214 11.16 0.79 1.46
C ALA A 214 10.15 1.72 0.77
N THR A 215 9.17 1.15 0.06
CA THR A 215 8.20 1.91 -0.75
C THR A 215 7.00 2.38 0.05
N TYR A 216 6.44 1.52 0.92
CA TYR A 216 5.19 1.77 1.63
C TYR A 216 5.34 1.83 3.16
N GLY A 217 6.49 1.47 3.71
CA GLY A 217 6.67 1.27 5.15
C GLY A 217 5.90 0.07 5.68
N ILE A 218 5.66 -0.95 4.83
CA ILE A 218 5.01 -2.20 5.18
C ILE A 218 6.08 -3.29 5.21
N PRO A 219 6.45 -3.82 6.40
CA PRO A 219 7.51 -4.80 6.51
C PRO A 219 7.12 -6.15 5.89
N PRO A 220 8.09 -6.99 5.48
CA PRO A 220 7.85 -8.20 4.68
C PRO A 220 6.90 -9.20 5.33
N GLU A 221 6.84 -9.29 6.65
CA GLU A 221 5.91 -10.15 7.38
C GLU A 221 4.45 -9.66 7.31
N ARG A 222 4.21 -8.47 6.79
CA ARG A 222 2.86 -7.91 6.55
C ARG A 222 2.47 -7.90 5.08
N VAL A 223 3.17 -8.66 4.26
CA VAL A 223 2.82 -8.91 2.86
C VAL A 223 2.25 -10.32 2.77
N VAL A 224 0.97 -10.41 2.44
CA VAL A 224 0.25 -11.61 2.05
C VAL A 224 0.12 -11.59 0.53
N GLY A 225 0.41 -12.70 -0.13
CA GLY A 225 0.37 -12.76 -1.59
C GLY A 225 0.40 -14.20 -2.08
N SER A 226 0.24 -14.37 -3.39
CA SER A 226 0.36 -15.69 -3.98
C SER A 226 1.73 -16.28 -3.66
N ALA A 227 1.74 -17.47 -3.06
CA ALA A 227 2.94 -18.11 -2.54
C ALA A 227 3.15 -19.50 -3.18
N GLY A 228 4.39 -19.75 -3.61
CA GLY A 228 4.84 -21.07 -4.02
C GLY A 228 5.42 -21.88 -2.87
N GLU A 229 5.51 -23.21 -3.06
CA GLU A 229 6.25 -24.06 -2.14
C GLU A 229 7.73 -23.68 -2.12
N THR A 230 8.34 -23.89 -0.96
CA THR A 230 9.80 -23.88 -0.80
C THR A 230 10.27 -25.20 -0.25
N LYS A 231 11.46 -25.64 -0.66
CA LYS A 231 12.08 -26.85 -0.17
C LYS A 231 13.35 -26.51 0.62
N TYR A 232 13.38 -26.99 1.85
CA TYR A 232 14.58 -26.89 2.68
C TYR A 232 15.68 -27.83 2.18
N GLY A 233 16.91 -27.37 2.16
CA GLY A 233 18.08 -28.13 1.75
C GLY A 233 19.38 -27.52 2.25
N TYR A 234 20.49 -28.10 1.82
CA TYR A 234 21.84 -27.64 2.11
C TYR A 234 22.59 -27.42 0.81
N ASP A 235 23.40 -26.38 0.74
CA ASP A 235 24.34 -26.17 -0.36
C ASP A 235 25.57 -27.10 -0.25
N LYS A 236 26.48 -26.98 -1.21
CA LYS A 236 27.73 -27.78 -1.26
C LYS A 236 28.65 -27.60 -0.04
N ASP A 237 28.48 -26.48 0.66
CA ASP A 237 29.29 -26.12 1.83
C ASP A 237 28.55 -26.46 3.14
N GLY A 238 27.39 -27.14 3.06
CA GLY A 238 26.57 -27.55 4.20
C GLY A 238 25.74 -26.42 4.80
N LYS A 239 25.61 -25.27 4.11
CA LYS A 239 24.81 -24.14 4.57
C LYS A 239 23.33 -24.35 4.22
N PRO A 240 22.41 -24.19 5.18
CA PRO A 240 20.98 -24.37 4.92
C PRO A 240 20.42 -23.25 4.05
N PHE A 241 19.49 -23.59 3.15
CA PHE A 241 18.75 -22.64 2.31
C PHE A 241 17.39 -23.17 1.90
N LEU A 242 16.57 -22.31 1.29
CA LEU A 242 15.27 -22.66 0.72
C LEU A 242 15.32 -22.52 -0.81
N THR A 243 14.92 -23.56 -1.53
CA THR A 243 14.69 -23.52 -2.99
C THR A 243 13.23 -23.20 -3.28
N LYS A 244 12.98 -22.37 -4.27
CA LYS A 244 11.64 -22.08 -4.78
C LYS A 244 11.17 -23.20 -5.71
N GLU A 245 10.05 -23.81 -5.36
CA GLU A 245 9.43 -24.91 -6.11
C GLU A 245 8.26 -24.40 -6.98
N PRO A 246 7.91 -25.12 -8.05
CA PRO A 246 6.88 -24.66 -9.00
C PRO A 246 5.44 -24.83 -8.48
N LYS A 247 5.22 -25.58 -7.40
CA LYS A 247 3.89 -25.80 -6.86
C LYS A 247 3.39 -24.60 -6.07
N MET A 248 2.17 -24.16 -6.35
CA MET A 248 1.49 -23.09 -5.64
C MET A 248 0.89 -23.59 -4.33
N LEU A 249 1.15 -22.87 -3.23
CA LEU A 249 0.55 -23.11 -1.91
C LEU A 249 -0.69 -22.25 -1.68
N LEU A 250 -0.64 -21.00 -2.10
CA LEU A 250 -1.72 -20.03 -1.95
C LEU A 250 -1.84 -19.24 -3.26
N ASN A 251 -3.02 -19.21 -3.85
CA ASN A 251 -3.39 -18.24 -4.87
C ASN A 251 -4.18 -17.12 -4.18
N ASP A 252 -3.50 -16.02 -3.84
CA ASP A 252 -4.08 -14.93 -3.05
C ASP A 252 -4.90 -13.96 -3.93
N ASN A 253 -5.77 -14.52 -4.78
CA ASN A 253 -6.69 -13.76 -5.64
C ASN A 253 -8.13 -14.24 -5.39
N ASN A 254 -9.11 -13.37 -5.58
CA ASN A 254 -10.52 -13.67 -5.32
C ASN A 254 -10.73 -14.23 -3.89
N ALA A 255 -11.31 -15.43 -3.75
CA ALA A 255 -11.52 -16.10 -2.46
C ALA A 255 -10.20 -16.39 -1.71
N GLY A 256 -9.09 -16.51 -2.42
CA GLY A 256 -7.77 -16.68 -1.81
C GLY A 256 -7.37 -15.51 -0.91
N LYS A 257 -7.79 -14.26 -1.21
CA LYS A 257 -7.46 -13.10 -0.37
C LYS A 257 -7.98 -13.23 1.07
N PRO A 258 -9.27 -13.49 1.34
CA PRO A 258 -9.73 -13.75 2.71
C PRO A 258 -9.11 -15.02 3.33
N GLU A 259 -8.81 -16.06 2.53
CA GLU A 259 -8.10 -17.25 3.01
C GLU A 259 -6.67 -16.92 3.43
N GLY A 260 -5.94 -16.15 2.64
CA GLY A 260 -4.60 -15.65 2.97
C GLY A 260 -4.59 -14.73 4.19
N ILE A 261 -5.57 -13.82 4.30
CA ILE A 261 -5.78 -12.99 5.49
C ILE A 261 -5.96 -13.88 6.73
N HIS A 262 -6.82 -14.90 6.66
CA HIS A 262 -7.01 -15.81 7.79
C HIS A 262 -5.73 -16.55 8.14
N LEU A 263 -5.04 -17.10 7.14
CA LEU A 263 -3.84 -17.91 7.32
C LEU A 263 -2.67 -17.11 7.91
N MET A 264 -2.42 -15.89 7.38
CA MET A 264 -1.19 -15.13 7.64
C MET A 264 -1.39 -14.03 8.69
N ILE A 265 -2.60 -13.46 8.80
CA ILE A 265 -2.90 -12.36 9.73
C ILE A 265 -3.69 -12.88 10.94
N GLY A 266 -4.58 -13.86 10.77
CA GLY A 266 -5.39 -14.46 11.83
C GLY A 266 -6.52 -13.56 12.36
N ARG A 267 -6.76 -12.40 11.73
CA ARG A 267 -7.78 -11.42 12.13
C ARG A 267 -8.48 -10.82 10.91
N ARG A 268 -9.78 -10.59 11.03
CA ARG A 268 -10.57 -9.89 10.01
C ARG A 268 -10.19 -8.40 9.98
N PRO A 269 -9.88 -7.81 8.82
CA PRO A 269 -9.57 -6.38 8.71
C PRO A 269 -10.77 -5.49 9.04
N PHE A 270 -10.50 -4.28 9.53
CA PHE A 270 -11.50 -3.22 9.70
C PHE A 270 -11.62 -2.32 8.47
N ALA A 271 -10.58 -2.26 7.66
CA ALA A 271 -10.58 -1.56 6.38
C ALA A 271 -9.94 -2.42 5.28
N ALA A 272 -10.47 -2.36 4.07
CA ALA A 272 -9.91 -3.01 2.88
C ALA A 272 -10.01 -2.08 1.67
N PHE A 273 -8.95 -2.09 0.87
CA PHE A 273 -8.82 -1.28 -0.33
C PHE A 273 -8.38 -2.18 -1.50
N GLY A 274 -9.03 -2.02 -2.64
CA GLY A 274 -8.76 -2.77 -3.85
C GLY A 274 -9.15 -1.97 -5.08
N ASN A 275 -9.09 -2.58 -6.27
CA ASN A 275 -9.49 -1.91 -7.51
C ASN A 275 -10.17 -2.84 -8.53
N THR A 276 -10.16 -4.15 -8.30
CA THR A 276 -10.67 -5.12 -9.29
C THR A 276 -11.65 -6.14 -8.69
N SER A 277 -12.28 -6.94 -9.56
CA SER A 277 -13.09 -8.09 -9.15
C SER A 277 -12.28 -9.14 -8.36
N GLY A 278 -10.95 -9.14 -8.50
CA GLY A 278 -10.07 -9.97 -7.68
C GLY A 278 -10.06 -9.61 -6.18
N ASP A 279 -10.54 -8.39 -5.84
CA ASP A 279 -10.59 -7.87 -4.46
C ASP A 279 -11.96 -8.04 -3.80
N GLN A 280 -12.98 -8.36 -4.60
CA GLN A 280 -14.36 -8.40 -4.14
C GLN A 280 -14.51 -9.17 -2.83
N GLN A 281 -13.99 -10.40 -2.75
CA GLN A 281 -14.13 -11.25 -1.57
C GLN A 281 -13.37 -10.72 -0.34
N MET A 282 -12.25 -9.99 -0.54
CA MET A 282 -11.55 -9.29 0.56
C MET A 282 -12.41 -8.16 1.14
N LEU A 283 -13.08 -7.40 0.28
CA LEU A 283 -13.98 -6.31 0.70
C LEU A 283 -15.23 -6.87 1.39
N GLU A 284 -15.87 -7.89 0.83
CA GLU A 284 -17.01 -8.60 1.43
C GLU A 284 -16.65 -9.16 2.80
N TYR A 285 -15.51 -9.87 2.88
CA TYR A 285 -15.01 -10.42 4.14
C TYR A 285 -14.80 -9.33 5.19
N THR A 286 -14.23 -8.20 4.82
CA THR A 286 -14.04 -7.07 5.71
C THR A 286 -15.38 -6.50 6.17
N LYS A 287 -16.32 -6.24 5.28
CA LYS A 287 -17.64 -5.65 5.58
C LYS A 287 -18.53 -6.56 6.40
N ALA A 288 -18.40 -7.87 6.29
CA ALA A 288 -19.20 -8.85 7.06
C ALA A 288 -18.84 -8.90 8.55
N GLY A 289 -17.81 -8.17 9.02
CA GLY A 289 -17.51 -8.03 10.44
C GLY A 289 -18.44 -7.08 11.17
N SER A 290 -18.51 -7.19 12.49
CA SER A 290 -19.24 -6.26 13.36
C SER A 290 -18.53 -4.91 13.49
N GLY A 291 -19.26 -3.87 13.87
CA GLY A 291 -18.74 -2.52 14.07
C GLY A 291 -18.50 -1.74 12.78
N ALA A 292 -17.84 -0.59 12.89
CA ALA A 292 -17.50 0.21 11.71
C ALA A 292 -16.50 -0.52 10.80
N ARG A 293 -16.83 -0.62 9.51
CA ARG A 293 -16.01 -1.27 8.49
C ARG A 293 -15.93 -0.40 7.25
N LEU A 294 -14.73 -0.26 6.70
CA LEU A 294 -14.48 0.48 5.48
C LEU A 294 -14.07 -0.46 4.36
N ALA A 295 -14.74 -0.35 3.21
CA ALA A 295 -14.37 -1.04 1.98
C ALA A 295 -14.34 -0.02 0.85
N MET A 296 -13.22 0.05 0.12
CA MET A 296 -13.01 1.05 -0.93
C MET A 296 -12.43 0.41 -2.18
N LEU A 297 -12.87 0.89 -3.35
CA LEU A 297 -12.41 0.45 -4.66
C LEU A 297 -11.91 1.65 -5.48
N VAL A 298 -10.71 1.55 -6.02
CA VAL A 298 -10.15 2.56 -6.93
C VAL A 298 -10.67 2.29 -8.34
N LEU A 299 -11.35 3.28 -8.91
CA LEU A 299 -11.79 3.30 -10.30
C LEU A 299 -10.82 4.15 -11.11
N HIS A 300 -10.13 3.51 -12.06
CA HIS A 300 -9.17 4.17 -12.93
C HIS A 300 -9.88 4.83 -14.11
N ASP A 301 -10.28 6.10 -13.94
CA ASP A 301 -11.09 6.87 -14.89
C ASP A 301 -10.38 8.12 -15.46
N ASP A 302 -9.05 8.24 -15.28
CA ASP A 302 -8.26 9.38 -15.76
C ASP A 302 -7.20 8.98 -16.80
N ALA A 303 -7.62 8.86 -18.06
CA ALA A 303 -6.74 8.57 -19.18
C ALA A 303 -5.63 9.62 -19.42
N LYS A 304 -5.79 10.85 -18.88
CA LYS A 304 -4.85 11.96 -19.10
C LYS A 304 -3.64 11.85 -18.17
N ARG A 305 -3.87 11.65 -16.88
CA ARG A 305 -2.81 11.62 -15.87
C ARG A 305 -2.27 10.22 -15.65
N GLU A 306 -3.15 9.20 -15.81
CA GLU A 306 -2.84 7.79 -15.64
C GLU A 306 -3.46 7.00 -16.81
N TYR A 307 -3.90 5.78 -16.64
CA TYR A 307 -4.68 5.01 -17.62
C TYR A 307 -6.16 5.03 -17.22
N ALA A 308 -7.05 4.90 -18.22
CA ALA A 308 -8.46 4.65 -17.94
C ALA A 308 -8.81 3.24 -18.43
N TYR A 309 -9.32 2.41 -17.54
CA TYR A 309 -9.60 1.01 -17.80
C TYR A 309 -10.58 0.40 -16.78
N GLY A 310 -11.02 -0.84 -17.07
CA GLY A 310 -12.08 -1.50 -16.37
C GLY A 310 -13.43 -1.10 -16.97
N PRO A 311 -14.28 -2.02 -17.45
CA PRO A 311 -15.47 -1.66 -18.24
C PRO A 311 -16.58 -0.96 -17.46
N ALA A 312 -16.45 -0.79 -16.14
CA ALA A 312 -17.41 -0.03 -15.36
C ALA A 312 -17.56 1.39 -15.88
N GLN A 313 -18.78 1.91 -15.89
CA GLN A 313 -19.14 3.27 -16.31
C GLN A 313 -18.71 3.63 -17.74
N GLY A 314 -18.60 2.63 -18.62
CA GLY A 314 -18.22 2.82 -20.03
C GLY A 314 -16.72 3.01 -20.27
N LEU A 315 -15.88 2.70 -19.30
CA LEU A 315 -14.43 2.70 -19.47
C LEU A 315 -13.97 1.55 -20.38
N PRO A 316 -12.77 1.65 -20.98
CA PRO A 316 -12.24 0.59 -21.84
C PRO A 316 -12.11 -0.76 -21.11
N GLU A 317 -12.50 -1.84 -21.78
CA GLU A 317 -12.21 -3.19 -21.32
C GLU A 317 -10.75 -3.56 -21.61
N THR A 318 -10.08 -4.11 -20.62
CA THR A 318 -8.66 -4.50 -20.71
C THR A 318 -8.41 -5.85 -20.03
N LYS A 319 -7.34 -6.55 -20.40
CA LYS A 319 -6.94 -7.81 -19.76
C LYS A 319 -6.39 -7.64 -18.34
N VAL A 320 -6.01 -6.40 -17.99
CA VAL A 320 -5.42 -6.03 -16.70
C VAL A 320 -6.37 -5.07 -16.01
N GLY A 321 -6.59 -5.23 -14.70
CA GLY A 321 -7.38 -4.29 -13.91
C GLY A 321 -8.89 -4.35 -14.18
N ALA A 322 -9.51 -5.52 -14.12
CA ALA A 322 -10.94 -5.70 -14.42
C ALA A 322 -11.85 -5.16 -13.31
N PHE A 323 -12.20 -3.87 -13.40
CA PHE A 323 -13.27 -3.26 -12.61
C PHE A 323 -14.58 -3.29 -13.42
N THR A 324 -15.34 -4.37 -13.28
CA THR A 324 -16.57 -4.60 -14.07
C THR A 324 -17.73 -3.72 -13.60
N GLN A 325 -18.73 -3.50 -14.48
CA GLN A 325 -19.97 -2.84 -14.07
C GLN A 325 -20.69 -3.60 -12.95
N ALA A 326 -20.64 -4.92 -12.96
CA ALA A 326 -21.20 -5.75 -11.89
C ALA A 326 -20.54 -5.48 -10.53
N LEU A 327 -19.21 -5.34 -10.48
CA LEU A 327 -18.49 -4.97 -9.26
C LEU A 327 -18.86 -3.55 -8.78
N TYR A 328 -19.02 -2.61 -9.71
CA TYR A 328 -19.45 -1.24 -9.41
C TYR A 328 -20.85 -1.21 -8.77
N ASP A 329 -21.77 -1.98 -9.32
CA ASP A 329 -23.13 -2.07 -8.81
C ASP A 329 -23.18 -2.79 -7.45
N GLU A 330 -22.38 -3.82 -7.26
CA GLU A 330 -22.23 -4.51 -5.98
C GLU A 330 -21.61 -3.58 -4.91
N ALA A 331 -20.62 -2.78 -5.28
CA ALA A 331 -20.03 -1.77 -4.40
C ALA A 331 -21.11 -0.78 -3.89
N LYS A 332 -21.94 -0.27 -4.78
CA LYS A 332 -23.06 0.62 -4.42
C LYS A 332 -24.08 -0.05 -3.52
N LYS A 333 -24.49 -1.27 -3.86
CA LYS A 333 -25.46 -2.06 -3.10
C LYS A 333 -24.99 -2.32 -1.67
N ASN A 334 -23.69 -2.59 -1.46
CA ASN A 334 -23.11 -2.91 -0.15
C ASN A 334 -22.55 -1.70 0.59
N GLY A 335 -22.73 -0.47 0.07
CA GLY A 335 -22.21 0.74 0.68
C GLY A 335 -20.69 0.78 0.74
N TRP A 336 -20.01 0.22 -0.28
CA TRP A 336 -18.58 0.41 -0.47
C TRP A 336 -18.34 1.76 -1.17
N THR A 337 -17.24 2.40 -0.86
CA THR A 337 -16.89 3.67 -1.48
C THR A 337 -16.06 3.42 -2.73
N VAL A 338 -16.51 3.94 -3.87
CA VAL A 338 -15.71 3.96 -5.10
C VAL A 338 -14.94 5.27 -5.15
N ILE A 339 -13.63 5.16 -5.32
CA ILE A 339 -12.68 6.27 -5.46
C ILE A 339 -12.48 6.53 -6.95
N SER A 340 -12.81 7.71 -7.44
CA SER A 340 -12.52 8.14 -8.81
C SER A 340 -11.12 8.77 -8.86
N VAL A 341 -10.20 8.17 -9.57
CA VAL A 341 -8.84 8.74 -9.78
C VAL A 341 -8.93 10.16 -10.34
N LYS A 342 -9.88 10.40 -11.25
CA LYS A 342 -10.10 11.68 -11.90
C LYS A 342 -10.64 12.75 -10.94
N ASN A 343 -11.60 12.40 -10.10
CA ASN A 343 -12.38 13.37 -9.34
C ASN A 343 -11.92 13.48 -7.87
N ASP A 344 -11.44 12.38 -7.27
CA ASP A 344 -11.09 12.35 -5.84
C ASP A 344 -9.61 12.64 -5.59
N TRP A 345 -8.73 12.54 -6.58
CA TRP A 345 -7.29 12.77 -6.44
C TRP A 345 -6.84 14.08 -7.09
N LYS A 346 -6.21 14.97 -6.32
CA LYS A 346 -5.57 16.21 -6.81
C LYS A 346 -4.29 15.90 -7.59
N ALA A 347 -3.46 15.01 -7.05
CA ALA A 347 -2.24 14.50 -7.68
C ALA A 347 -2.27 12.97 -7.63
N ILE A 348 -1.74 12.30 -8.66
CA ILE A 348 -1.64 10.84 -8.69
C ILE A 348 -0.29 10.41 -8.14
N PHE A 349 0.79 11.02 -8.61
CA PHE A 349 2.16 10.66 -8.24
C PHE A 349 2.87 11.79 -7.49
N SER A 350 3.81 11.42 -6.63
CA SER A 350 4.58 12.40 -5.84
C SER A 350 5.39 13.39 -6.68
N PHE A 351 5.77 13.02 -7.90
CA PHE A 351 6.54 13.88 -8.81
C PHE A 351 5.67 14.91 -9.57
N GLU A 352 4.33 14.83 -9.50
CA GLU A 352 3.41 15.82 -10.06
C GLU A 352 3.25 17.06 -9.15
N SER A 353 3.60 16.91 -7.88
CA SER A 353 3.41 17.93 -6.84
C SER A 353 4.57 18.95 -6.74
N LYS A 354 5.42 19.05 -7.77
CA LYS A 354 6.57 19.97 -7.80
C LYS A 354 6.25 21.24 -8.54
#